data_2b7655b4347ed5371f871c4f6788bee3
#
_entry.id   2b7655b4347ed5371f871c4f6788bee3
#
_cell.length_a   1.000
_cell.length_b   1.000
_cell.length_c   1.000
_cell.angle_alpha   90.00
_cell.angle_beta   90.00
_cell.angle_gamma   90.00
#
_symmetry.space_group_name_H-M   'P 1'
#
loop_
_entity.id
_entity.type
_entity.pdbx_description
1 polymer ?
#
loop_
_entity_poly.entity_id
_entity_poly.type
_entity_poly.pdbx_seq_one_letter_code
_entity_poly.pdbx_strand_id
1 'polypeptide(L)'
;MTKVDPRNRDILVYVNGELKSRAEARVSVFDSVVQGGDAVWEGLRVYKGRIAAFSPHLTRLQNSAKALAFTAVPSSQDIRNAVFETLRANDMRDGAHIRLTLTRGEKITSGMNPKLNQSGCSLIVLAEWKPPVYSDEGIRVITASTRRNTPSCLDSKIHHNNLLNNILASIEANVAGVDSAVMLDL
;
A
#
# COMPACT_ATOMS: atom_id res chain seq x y z
N MET A 1 -11.60 16.74 -10.41
CA MET A 1 -10.92 15.51 -10.90
C MET A 1 -9.42 15.66 -10.68
N THR A 2 -8.79 14.76 -9.94
CA THR A 2 -7.34 14.75 -9.76
C THR A 2 -6.66 14.52 -11.11
N LYS A 3 -5.88 15.49 -11.57
CA LYS A 3 -5.16 15.39 -12.84
C LYS A 3 -4.05 14.33 -12.68
N VAL A 4 -4.13 13.26 -13.43
CA VAL A 4 -3.08 12.22 -13.43
C VAL A 4 -1.86 12.78 -14.17
N ASP A 5 -0.68 12.68 -13.57
CA ASP A 5 0.56 13.09 -14.22
C ASP A 5 0.80 12.24 -15.48
N PRO A 6 0.99 12.86 -16.66
CA PRO A 6 1.14 12.11 -17.91
C PRO A 6 2.36 11.19 -17.93
N ARG A 7 3.40 11.48 -17.15
CA ARG A 7 4.57 10.61 -16.99
C ARG A 7 4.22 9.24 -16.42
N ASN A 8 3.09 9.11 -15.71
CA ASN A 8 2.63 7.84 -15.17
C ASN A 8 2.04 6.89 -16.21
N ARG A 9 1.99 7.28 -17.50
CA ARG A 9 1.48 6.41 -18.57
C ARG A 9 2.34 5.16 -18.77
N ASP A 10 3.66 5.36 -18.78
CA ASP A 10 4.63 4.34 -19.21
C ASP A 10 5.55 3.88 -18.06
N ILE A 11 5.07 4.02 -16.80
CA ILE A 11 5.83 3.58 -15.63
C ILE A 11 6.01 2.06 -15.60
N LEU A 12 7.15 1.65 -15.05
CA LEU A 12 7.43 0.28 -14.70
C LEU A 12 7.07 0.02 -13.24
N VAL A 13 6.42 -1.10 -12.99
CA VAL A 13 6.01 -1.56 -11.67
C VAL A 13 6.76 -2.84 -11.35
N TYR A 14 7.37 -2.90 -10.17
CA TYR A 14 8.00 -4.12 -9.69
C TYR A 14 6.97 -5.08 -9.12
N VAL A 15 6.97 -6.31 -9.62
CA VAL A 15 6.10 -7.39 -9.14
C VAL A 15 6.94 -8.67 -9.04
N ASN A 16 7.18 -9.15 -7.82
CA ASN A 16 7.85 -10.45 -7.57
C ASN A 16 9.18 -10.67 -8.31
N GLY A 17 10.07 -9.70 -8.30
CA GLY A 17 11.41 -9.83 -8.93
C GLY A 17 11.49 -9.28 -10.36
N GLU A 18 10.37 -8.84 -10.95
CA GLU A 18 10.32 -8.37 -12.33
C GLU A 18 9.76 -6.95 -12.42
N LEU A 19 10.37 -6.14 -13.30
CA LEU A 19 9.79 -4.86 -13.71
C LEU A 19 8.84 -5.10 -14.88
N LYS A 20 7.58 -4.76 -14.69
CA LYS A 20 6.51 -4.92 -15.69
C LYS A 20 5.98 -3.55 -16.12
N SER A 21 5.58 -3.44 -17.37
CA SER A 21 4.86 -2.25 -17.82
C SER A 21 3.57 -2.07 -17.02
N ARG A 22 3.08 -0.83 -16.91
CA ARG A 22 1.82 -0.53 -16.24
C ARG A 22 0.65 -1.40 -16.73
N ALA A 23 0.61 -1.73 -18.01
CA ALA A 23 -0.45 -2.54 -18.61
C ALA A 23 -0.33 -4.03 -18.23
N GLU A 24 0.87 -4.51 -17.94
CA GLU A 24 1.16 -5.93 -17.62
C GLU A 24 1.30 -6.19 -16.11
N ALA A 25 1.45 -5.14 -15.29
CA ALA A 25 1.55 -5.26 -13.84
C ALA A 25 0.20 -5.72 -13.26
N ARG A 26 0.07 -7.01 -13.04
CA ARG A 26 -1.16 -7.67 -12.58
C ARG A 26 -0.87 -8.54 -11.37
N VAL A 27 -1.88 -8.73 -10.55
CA VAL A 27 -1.89 -9.65 -9.41
C VAL A 27 -2.85 -10.79 -9.74
N SER A 28 -2.45 -12.01 -9.42
CA SER A 28 -3.27 -13.21 -9.64
C SER A 28 -4.59 -13.12 -8.87
N VAL A 29 -5.67 -13.66 -9.44
CA VAL A 29 -6.95 -13.81 -8.73
C VAL A 29 -6.86 -14.79 -7.56
N PHE A 30 -5.81 -15.61 -7.51
CA PHE A 30 -5.51 -16.50 -6.39
C PHE A 30 -4.67 -15.85 -5.30
N ASP A 31 -4.16 -14.62 -5.50
CA ASP A 31 -3.44 -13.92 -4.45
C ASP A 31 -4.37 -13.58 -3.28
N SER A 32 -3.85 -13.74 -2.07
CA SER A 32 -4.57 -13.50 -0.81
C SER A 32 -5.12 -12.09 -0.71
N VAL A 33 -4.45 -11.10 -1.30
CA VAL A 33 -4.91 -9.71 -1.30
C VAL A 33 -6.20 -9.54 -2.09
N VAL A 34 -6.36 -10.27 -3.19
CA VAL A 34 -7.57 -10.22 -4.02
C VAL A 34 -8.72 -10.94 -3.33
N GLN A 35 -8.44 -12.09 -2.69
CA GLN A 35 -9.48 -12.90 -2.06
C GLN A 35 -9.93 -12.43 -0.69
N GLY A 36 -9.07 -11.75 0.08
CA GLY A 36 -9.38 -11.41 1.47
C GLY A 36 -8.72 -10.14 2.00
N GLY A 37 -8.04 -9.35 1.16
CA GLY A 37 -7.30 -8.18 1.61
C GLY A 37 -6.09 -8.53 2.50
N ASP A 38 -5.62 -9.79 2.47
CA ASP A 38 -4.55 -10.32 3.31
C ASP A 38 -3.18 -9.85 2.80
N ALA A 39 -2.88 -8.59 3.10
CA ALA A 39 -1.67 -7.90 2.73
C ALA A 39 -1.36 -6.78 3.73
N VAL A 40 -0.10 -6.36 3.75
CA VAL A 40 0.39 -5.18 4.46
C VAL A 40 1.03 -4.22 3.47
N TRP A 41 1.06 -2.92 3.81
CA TRP A 41 1.55 -1.93 2.87
C TRP A 41 2.18 -0.71 3.54
N GLU A 42 2.94 0.06 2.75
CA GLU A 42 3.47 1.36 3.16
C GLU A 42 3.30 2.40 2.05
N GLY A 43 3.00 3.62 2.44
CA GLY A 43 3.03 4.79 1.58
C GLY A 43 4.29 5.59 1.84
N LEU A 44 5.13 5.80 0.82
CA LEU A 44 6.40 6.47 0.94
C LEU A 44 6.45 7.68 0.00
N ARG A 45 7.25 8.67 0.36
CA ARG A 45 7.48 9.87 -0.49
C ARG A 45 8.95 10.01 -0.80
N VAL A 46 9.23 10.39 -2.05
CA VAL A 46 10.58 10.71 -2.52
C VAL A 46 10.72 12.21 -2.63
N TYR A 47 11.73 12.77 -1.96
CA TYR A 47 12.09 14.17 -1.99
C TYR A 47 13.60 14.31 -2.26
N LYS A 48 13.97 15.00 -3.34
CA LYS A 48 15.37 15.31 -3.69
C LYS A 48 16.32 14.10 -3.56
N GLY A 49 15.91 12.97 -4.16
CA GLY A 49 16.71 11.74 -4.17
C GLY A 49 16.67 10.92 -2.86
N ARG A 50 15.85 11.30 -1.88
CA ARG A 50 15.73 10.61 -0.60
C ARG A 50 14.30 10.14 -0.36
N ILE A 51 14.15 8.94 0.21
CA ILE A 51 12.86 8.42 0.66
C ILE A 51 12.68 8.84 2.12
N ALA A 52 11.60 9.59 2.39
CA ALA A 52 11.29 10.04 3.75
C ALA A 52 11.04 8.86 4.70
N ALA A 53 11.69 8.86 5.86
CA ALA A 53 11.53 7.88 6.93
C ALA A 53 11.57 6.41 6.47
N PHE A 54 12.40 6.07 5.46
CA PHE A 54 12.36 4.75 4.81
C PHE A 54 12.57 3.59 5.79
N SER A 55 13.56 3.68 6.68
CA SER A 55 13.85 2.60 7.65
C SER A 55 12.69 2.35 8.64
N PRO A 56 12.09 3.37 9.27
CA PRO A 56 10.89 3.19 10.10
C PRO A 56 9.72 2.54 9.35
N HIS A 57 9.48 2.92 8.10
CA HIS A 57 8.43 2.31 7.27
C HIS A 57 8.70 0.83 7.01
N LEU A 58 9.93 0.44 6.66
CA LEU A 58 10.28 -0.97 6.48
C LEU A 58 10.13 -1.78 7.77
N THR A 59 10.54 -1.22 8.90
CA THR A 59 10.33 -1.86 10.20
C THR A 59 8.85 -2.08 10.48
N ARG A 60 7.99 -1.09 10.20
CA ARG A 60 6.53 -1.23 10.38
C ARG A 60 5.93 -2.26 9.42
N LEU A 61 6.35 -2.30 8.16
CA LEU A 61 5.93 -3.31 7.19
C LEU A 61 6.21 -4.73 7.70
N GLN A 62 7.45 -4.97 8.16
CA GLN A 62 7.86 -6.27 8.69
C GLN A 62 7.13 -6.65 9.97
N ASN A 63 6.93 -5.68 10.89
CA ASN A 63 6.16 -5.91 12.12
C ASN A 63 4.70 -6.22 11.81
N SER A 64 4.11 -5.54 10.82
CA SER A 64 2.74 -5.82 10.36
C SER A 64 2.62 -7.21 9.74
N ALA A 65 3.58 -7.62 8.89
CA ALA A 65 3.64 -8.96 8.32
C ALA A 65 3.79 -10.04 9.40
N LYS A 66 4.67 -9.79 10.40
CA LYS A 66 4.85 -10.67 11.56
C LYS A 66 3.57 -10.81 12.38
N ALA A 67 2.85 -9.71 12.65
CA ALA A 67 1.59 -9.72 13.40
C ALA A 67 0.51 -10.56 12.71
N LEU A 68 0.53 -10.62 11.37
CA LEU A 68 -0.33 -11.48 10.56
C LEU A 68 0.27 -12.88 10.31
N ALA A 69 1.37 -13.22 10.98
CA ALA A 69 2.07 -14.51 10.82
C ALA A 69 2.43 -14.83 9.36
N PHE A 70 2.89 -13.86 8.59
CA PHE A 70 3.43 -14.10 7.26
C PHE A 70 4.71 -14.94 7.33
N THR A 71 4.86 -15.87 6.42
CA THR A 71 6.07 -16.69 6.26
C THR A 71 6.85 -16.25 5.02
N ALA A 72 8.15 -16.54 4.95
CA ALA A 72 9.01 -16.19 3.83
C ALA A 72 8.95 -14.69 3.44
N VAL A 73 8.92 -13.81 4.44
CA VAL A 73 8.94 -12.35 4.23
C VAL A 73 10.30 -11.96 3.67
N PRO A 74 10.38 -11.20 2.56
CA PRO A 74 11.64 -10.70 2.02
C PRO A 74 12.41 -9.87 3.06
N SER A 75 13.75 -9.93 3.02
CA SER A 75 14.57 -9.14 3.92
C SER A 75 14.38 -7.63 3.69
N SER A 76 14.70 -6.82 4.69
CA SER A 76 14.69 -5.36 4.51
C SER A 76 15.61 -4.91 3.37
N GLN A 77 16.69 -5.65 3.10
CA GLN A 77 17.60 -5.33 2.01
C GLN A 77 16.99 -5.66 0.65
N ASP A 78 16.30 -6.80 0.52
CA ASP A 78 15.62 -7.16 -0.73
C ASP A 78 14.51 -6.17 -1.07
N ILE A 79 13.73 -5.76 -0.07
CA ILE A 79 12.69 -4.74 -0.24
C ILE A 79 13.31 -3.39 -0.65
N ARG A 80 14.44 -2.99 -0.03
CA ARG A 80 15.17 -1.78 -0.43
C ARG A 80 15.62 -1.84 -1.88
N ASN A 81 16.20 -2.97 -2.27
CA ASN A 81 16.69 -3.19 -3.63
C ASN A 81 15.54 -3.04 -4.64
N ALA A 82 14.40 -3.70 -4.40
CA ALA A 82 13.21 -3.60 -5.24
C ALA A 82 12.68 -2.15 -5.37
N VAL A 83 12.64 -1.41 -4.25
CA VAL A 83 12.21 0.00 -4.26
C VAL A 83 13.17 0.87 -5.07
N PHE A 84 14.49 0.75 -4.86
CA PHE A 84 15.47 1.55 -5.60
C PHE A 84 15.56 1.14 -7.08
N GLU A 85 15.38 -0.13 -7.40
CA GLU A 85 15.29 -0.62 -8.77
C GLU A 85 14.11 0.02 -9.50
N THR A 86 12.92 0.02 -8.88
CA THR A 86 11.72 0.65 -9.42
C THR A 86 11.91 2.15 -9.66
N LEU A 87 12.49 2.86 -8.69
CA LEU A 87 12.74 4.30 -8.82
C LEU A 87 13.74 4.61 -9.92
N ARG A 88 14.81 3.83 -10.05
CA ARG A 88 15.82 4.00 -11.12
C ARG A 88 15.24 3.72 -12.51
N ALA A 89 14.47 2.64 -12.64
CA ALA A 89 13.86 2.27 -13.90
C ALA A 89 12.87 3.33 -14.43
N ASN A 90 12.30 4.13 -13.54
CA ASN A 90 11.36 5.22 -13.87
C ASN A 90 12.02 6.61 -13.80
N ASP A 91 13.31 6.73 -13.54
CA ASP A 91 14.04 8.01 -13.29
C ASP A 91 13.36 8.91 -12.23
N MET A 92 12.79 8.29 -11.20
CA MET A 92 12.07 8.99 -10.13
C MET A 92 13.01 9.44 -9.01
N ARG A 93 13.39 10.71 -9.03
CA ARG A 93 14.30 11.30 -8.02
C ARG A 93 13.62 12.29 -7.07
N ASP A 94 12.46 12.83 -7.46
CA ASP A 94 11.72 13.80 -6.66
C ASP A 94 10.23 13.76 -6.99
N GLY A 95 9.38 14.21 -6.05
CA GLY A 95 7.95 14.33 -6.27
C GLY A 95 7.22 13.00 -6.54
N ALA A 96 7.84 11.87 -6.19
CA ALA A 96 7.22 10.56 -6.37
C ALA A 96 6.58 10.04 -5.06
N HIS A 97 5.51 9.30 -5.23
CA HIS A 97 4.85 8.50 -4.19
C HIS A 97 5.04 7.03 -4.50
N ILE A 98 5.36 6.24 -3.48
CA ILE A 98 5.52 4.79 -3.59
C ILE A 98 4.42 4.13 -2.78
N ARG A 99 3.67 3.23 -3.41
CA ARG A 99 2.84 2.24 -2.75
C ARG A 99 3.63 0.93 -2.72
N LEU A 100 4.16 0.61 -1.55
CA LEU A 100 4.87 -0.64 -1.28
C LEU A 100 3.88 -1.63 -0.67
N THR A 101 3.60 -2.74 -1.30
CA THR A 101 2.64 -3.74 -0.85
C THR A 101 3.31 -5.10 -0.74
N LEU A 102 3.07 -5.78 0.37
CA LEU A 102 3.48 -7.16 0.60
C LEU A 102 2.23 -7.98 0.89
N THR A 103 1.89 -8.91 0.00
CA THR A 103 0.77 -9.85 0.20
C THR A 103 1.30 -11.14 0.82
N ARG A 104 0.42 -11.96 1.40
CA ARG A 104 0.80 -13.31 1.81
C ARG A 104 1.18 -14.20 0.62
N GLY A 105 0.84 -13.79 -0.61
CA GLY A 105 1.10 -14.50 -1.86
C GLY A 105 -0.09 -15.30 -2.37
N GLU A 106 0.18 -16.07 -3.42
CA GLU A 106 -0.85 -16.86 -4.09
C GLU A 106 -1.21 -18.10 -3.29
N LYS A 107 -2.49 -18.45 -3.35
CA LYS A 107 -3.05 -19.68 -2.78
C LYS A 107 -3.14 -20.76 -3.84
N ILE A 108 -2.96 -22.01 -3.43
CA ILE A 108 -3.14 -23.18 -4.32
C ILE A 108 -4.60 -23.39 -4.72
N THR A 109 -5.55 -22.85 -3.95
CA THR A 109 -6.99 -22.81 -4.23
C THR A 109 -7.65 -21.70 -3.43
N SER A 110 -8.89 -21.33 -3.75
CA SER A 110 -9.65 -20.36 -2.98
C SER A 110 -9.94 -20.83 -1.55
N GLY A 111 -9.98 -19.89 -0.59
CA GLY A 111 -10.28 -20.19 0.81
C GLY A 111 -9.60 -19.21 1.77
N MET A 112 -10.02 -19.25 3.05
CA MET A 112 -9.56 -18.30 4.07
C MET A 112 -8.34 -18.80 4.88
N ASN A 113 -7.98 -20.10 4.76
CA ASN A 113 -6.90 -20.66 5.55
C ASN A 113 -5.53 -20.24 5.01
N PRO A 114 -4.66 -19.58 5.81
CA PRO A 114 -3.31 -19.17 5.39
C PRO A 114 -2.41 -20.35 4.96
N LYS A 115 -2.70 -21.57 5.37
CA LYS A 115 -1.97 -22.79 4.93
C LYS A 115 -2.10 -23.06 3.43
N LEU A 116 -3.04 -22.41 2.75
CA LEU A 116 -3.18 -22.48 1.30
C LEU A 116 -2.10 -21.69 0.55
N ASN A 117 -1.40 -20.76 1.22
CA ASN A 117 -0.29 -20.00 0.67
C ASN A 117 1.01 -20.80 0.81
N GLN A 118 1.52 -21.32 -0.29
CA GLN A 118 2.68 -22.21 -0.30
C GLN A 118 3.87 -21.64 -1.13
N SER A 119 3.65 -20.53 -1.86
CA SER A 119 4.63 -19.93 -2.76
C SER A 119 5.40 -18.74 -2.15
N GLY A 120 5.15 -18.42 -0.88
CA GLY A 120 5.74 -17.25 -0.22
C GLY A 120 4.99 -15.95 -0.52
N CYS A 121 5.53 -14.83 -0.02
CA CYS A 121 4.94 -13.51 -0.15
C CYS A 121 5.11 -12.93 -1.56
N SER A 122 4.13 -12.15 -2.02
CA SER A 122 4.26 -11.31 -3.22
C SER A 122 4.65 -9.89 -2.84
N LEU A 123 5.73 -9.37 -3.41
CA LEU A 123 6.21 -8.01 -3.22
C LEU A 123 5.87 -7.15 -4.44
N ILE A 124 5.18 -6.03 -4.22
CA ILE A 124 4.77 -5.10 -5.25
C ILE A 124 5.26 -3.70 -4.90
N VAL A 125 5.96 -3.04 -5.83
CA VAL A 125 6.38 -1.65 -5.69
C VAL A 125 5.79 -0.84 -6.85
N LEU A 126 4.78 -0.06 -6.56
CA LEU A 126 4.20 0.92 -7.48
C LEU A 126 4.72 2.31 -7.12
N ALA A 127 5.50 2.91 -8.00
CA ALA A 127 5.95 4.30 -7.88
C ALA A 127 5.26 5.18 -8.93
N GLU A 128 4.78 6.36 -8.51
CA GLU A 128 4.09 7.31 -9.39
C GLU A 128 4.57 8.74 -9.10
N TRP A 129 4.71 9.57 -10.13
CA TRP A 129 4.77 11.02 -9.92
C TRP A 129 3.41 11.48 -9.41
N LYS A 130 3.39 11.96 -8.18
CA LYS A 130 2.16 12.34 -7.52
C LYS A 130 2.46 13.44 -6.50
N PRO A 131 1.78 14.61 -6.57
CA PRO A 131 1.93 15.64 -5.56
C PRO A 131 1.45 15.14 -4.19
N PRO A 132 1.75 15.84 -3.09
CA PRO A 132 1.08 15.63 -1.81
C PRO A 132 -0.44 15.63 -1.99
N VAL A 133 -1.13 14.79 -1.21
CA VAL A 133 -2.60 14.66 -1.31
C VAL A 133 -3.30 15.93 -0.86
N TYR A 134 -2.71 16.60 0.14
CA TYR A 134 -3.27 17.83 0.73
C TYR A 134 -2.36 19.02 0.44
N SER A 135 -2.97 20.19 0.26
CA SER A 135 -2.26 21.46 0.11
C SER A 135 -1.80 21.99 1.47
N ASP A 136 -0.81 22.91 1.44
CA ASP A 136 -0.35 23.59 2.64
C ASP A 136 -1.38 24.61 3.18
N GLU A 137 -2.42 24.91 2.42
CA GLU A 137 -3.52 25.82 2.81
C GLU A 137 -4.52 25.17 3.78
N GLY A 138 -4.34 23.87 4.06
CA GLY A 138 -5.25 23.08 4.87
C GLY A 138 -6.35 22.41 4.05
N ILE A 139 -7.19 21.62 4.76
CA ILE A 139 -8.29 20.86 4.18
C ILE A 139 -9.53 20.97 5.05
N ARG A 140 -10.69 20.78 4.42
CA ARG A 140 -11.96 20.65 5.13
C ARG A 140 -12.20 19.18 5.46
N VAL A 141 -12.59 18.91 6.69
CA VAL A 141 -12.86 17.55 7.16
C VAL A 141 -14.19 17.46 7.90
N ILE A 142 -14.77 16.28 7.90
CA ILE A 142 -15.88 15.91 8.81
C ILE A 142 -15.38 14.87 9.82
N THR A 143 -16.11 14.70 10.91
CA THR A 143 -15.99 13.52 11.77
C THR A 143 -16.91 12.44 11.19
N ALA A 144 -16.31 11.31 10.76
CA ALA A 144 -17.07 10.20 10.20
C ALA A 144 -17.96 9.53 11.25
N SER A 145 -19.11 9.02 10.82
CA SER A 145 -19.94 8.12 11.64
C SER A 145 -19.28 6.74 11.79
N THR A 146 -18.55 6.31 10.75
CA THR A 146 -17.74 5.07 10.78
C THR A 146 -16.62 5.19 11.80
N ARG A 147 -16.50 4.21 12.69
CA ARG A 147 -15.44 4.14 13.71
C ARG A 147 -14.27 3.28 13.27
N ARG A 148 -13.11 3.49 13.90
CA ARG A 148 -11.95 2.60 13.74
C ARG A 148 -12.29 1.19 14.23
N ASN A 149 -11.69 0.18 13.62
CA ASN A 149 -11.73 -1.17 14.16
C ASN A 149 -11.08 -1.20 15.54
N THR A 150 -11.72 -1.87 16.51
CA THR A 150 -11.10 -2.11 17.80
C THR A 150 -9.93 -3.09 17.66
N PRO A 151 -8.91 -3.03 18.54
CA PRO A 151 -7.80 -4.00 18.53
C PRO A 151 -8.26 -5.45 18.69
N SER A 152 -9.41 -5.69 19.32
CA SER A 152 -10.02 -7.03 19.48
C SER A 152 -10.63 -7.58 18.19
N CYS A 153 -10.93 -6.72 17.20
CA CYS A 153 -11.44 -7.12 15.89
C CYS A 153 -10.32 -7.18 14.86
N LEU A 154 -9.67 -6.03 14.64
CA LEU A 154 -8.55 -5.90 13.71
C LEU A 154 -7.69 -4.71 14.16
N ASP A 155 -6.56 -4.97 14.78
CA ASP A 155 -5.70 -3.93 15.35
C ASP A 155 -5.20 -2.98 14.26
N SER A 156 -5.58 -1.71 14.37
CA SER A 156 -5.18 -0.64 13.45
C SER A 156 -3.68 -0.32 13.46
N LYS A 157 -2.91 -0.84 14.42
CA LYS A 157 -1.43 -0.78 14.40
C LYS A 157 -0.82 -1.63 13.31
N ILE A 158 -1.51 -2.71 12.89
CA ILE A 158 -1.14 -3.49 11.73
C ILE A 158 -1.48 -2.66 10.49
N HIS A 159 -0.49 -2.29 9.71
CA HIS A 159 -0.71 -1.48 8.51
C HIS A 159 -1.17 -2.37 7.35
N HIS A 160 -2.35 -2.95 7.50
CA HIS A 160 -2.96 -3.94 6.61
C HIS A 160 -3.71 -3.31 5.43
N ASN A 161 -4.03 -4.12 4.44
CA ASN A 161 -4.72 -3.71 3.21
C ASN A 161 -6.26 -3.80 3.31
N ASN A 162 -6.81 -4.23 4.42
CA ASN A 162 -8.24 -4.31 4.65
C ASN A 162 -8.77 -2.93 5.12
N LEU A 163 -9.05 -2.06 4.14
CA LEU A 163 -9.33 -0.64 4.36
C LEU A 163 -10.80 -0.26 4.14
N LEU A 164 -11.73 -1.22 4.20
CA LEU A 164 -13.14 -0.93 3.92
C LEU A 164 -13.73 0.14 4.82
N ASN A 165 -13.45 0.12 6.13
CA ASN A 165 -13.95 1.16 7.01
C ASN A 165 -13.35 2.55 6.71
N ASN A 166 -12.09 2.62 6.27
CA ASN A 166 -11.48 3.87 5.80
C ASN A 166 -12.14 4.38 4.50
N ILE A 167 -12.49 3.45 3.61
CA ILE A 167 -13.22 3.78 2.36
C ILE A 167 -14.62 4.30 2.68
N LEU A 168 -15.33 3.70 3.64
CA LEU A 168 -16.64 4.19 4.09
C LEU A 168 -16.55 5.62 4.61
N ALA A 169 -15.57 5.93 5.46
CA ALA A 169 -15.34 7.29 5.93
C ALA A 169 -15.02 8.27 4.79
N SER A 170 -14.27 7.83 3.77
CA SER A 170 -14.00 8.64 2.58
C SER A 170 -15.27 8.88 1.74
N ILE A 171 -16.18 7.90 1.69
CA ILE A 171 -17.49 8.07 1.03
C ILE A 171 -18.32 9.12 1.78
N GLU A 172 -18.36 9.09 3.11
CA GLU A 172 -19.04 10.12 3.91
C GLU A 172 -18.49 11.53 3.61
N ALA A 173 -17.16 11.68 3.53
CA ALA A 173 -16.52 12.96 3.16
C ALA A 173 -16.93 13.43 1.77
N ASN A 174 -16.95 12.51 0.78
CA ASN A 174 -17.36 12.81 -0.59
C ASN A 174 -18.83 13.28 -0.65
N VAL A 175 -19.74 12.62 0.07
CA VAL A 175 -21.14 13.00 0.16
C VAL A 175 -21.30 14.38 0.81
N ALA A 176 -20.50 14.68 1.82
CA ALA A 176 -20.49 15.99 2.49
C ALA A 176 -19.79 17.09 1.67
N GLY A 177 -19.16 16.76 0.54
CA GLY A 177 -18.44 17.74 -0.29
C GLY A 177 -17.19 18.32 0.38
N VAL A 178 -16.52 17.54 1.22
CA VAL A 178 -15.28 17.92 1.92
C VAL A 178 -14.10 17.02 1.50
N ASP A 179 -12.88 17.40 1.90
CA ASP A 179 -11.67 16.81 1.37
C ASP A 179 -11.31 15.49 2.04
N SER A 180 -11.71 15.28 3.30
CA SER A 180 -11.41 14.06 4.07
C SER A 180 -12.32 13.87 5.27
N ALA A 181 -12.15 12.76 5.99
CA ALA A 181 -12.87 12.46 7.23
C ALA A 181 -11.91 12.04 8.34
N VAL A 182 -12.22 12.47 9.57
CA VAL A 182 -11.56 12.00 10.78
C VAL A 182 -12.40 10.86 11.36
N MET A 183 -11.79 9.72 11.55
CA MET A 183 -12.41 8.56 12.20
C MET A 183 -12.03 8.54 13.69
N LEU A 184 -13.01 8.44 14.55
CA LEU A 184 -12.79 8.30 15.99
C LEU A 184 -12.64 6.83 16.37
N ASP A 185 -12.00 6.58 17.51
CA ASP A 185 -11.99 5.27 18.16
C ASP A 185 -13.32 5.02 18.90
N LEU A 186 -13.51 3.80 19.43
CA LEU A 186 -14.69 3.43 20.21
C LEU A 186 -14.55 3.86 21.67
#